data_1b8ef3f8f2e8bdc6e84d122fae375496
#
_entry.id   1b8ef3f8f2e8bdc6e84d122fae375496
#
_cell.length_a   1.000
_cell.length_b   1.000
_cell.length_c   1.000
_cell.angle_alpha   90.00
_cell.angle_beta   90.00
_cell.angle_gamma   90.00
#
_symmetry.space_group_name_H-M   'P 1'
#
loop_
_entity.id
_entity.type
_entity.pdbx_description
1 polymer ?
#
loop_
_entity_poly.entity_id
_entity_poly.type
_entity_poly.pdbx_seq_one_letter_code
_entity_poly.pdbx_strand_id
1 'polypeptide(L)' 'MNSGRLAQTESALTVTDRLWRTEMQRAFGPDAVLHHGFGTERQGKPGTSLRHAFEARNAAVTAWRRERRRIV' A
#
# COMPACT_ATOMS: atom_id res chain seq x y z
N MET A 1 -24.90 -5.75 -2.38
CA MET A 1 -24.33 -6.43 -1.23
C MET A 1 -22.97 -5.86 -0.89
N ASN A 2 -22.74 -5.63 0.40
CA ASN A 2 -21.54 -4.95 0.86
C ASN A 2 -20.27 -5.79 0.79
N SER A 3 -20.43 -7.11 0.75
CA SER A 3 -19.29 -8.04 0.66
C SER A 3 -18.46 -7.83 -0.61
N GLY A 4 -19.09 -7.44 -1.73
CA GLY A 4 -18.38 -7.16 -2.98
C GLY A 4 -17.43 -5.98 -2.88
N ARG A 5 -17.83 -4.91 -2.19
CA ARG A 5 -16.99 -3.73 -1.99
C ARG A 5 -15.81 -4.03 -1.08
N LEU A 6 -16.04 -4.77 0.01
CA LEU A 6 -14.95 -5.15 0.89
C LEU A 6 -13.93 -6.01 0.16
N ALA A 7 -14.40 -6.99 -0.62
CA ALA A 7 -13.50 -7.84 -1.41
C ALA A 7 -12.70 -7.01 -2.42
N GLN A 8 -13.31 -6.02 -3.07
CA GLN A 8 -12.62 -5.13 -3.98
C GLN A 8 -11.54 -4.30 -3.29
N THR A 9 -11.84 -3.77 -2.10
CA THR A 9 -10.85 -2.99 -1.36
C THR A 9 -9.72 -3.86 -0.83
N GLU A 10 -10.01 -5.11 -0.46
CA GLU A 10 -8.98 -6.06 -0.05
C GLU A 10 -8.05 -6.42 -1.22
N SER A 11 -8.62 -6.65 -2.41
CA SER A 11 -7.84 -6.91 -3.61
C SER A 11 -6.95 -5.72 -3.98
N ALA A 12 -7.49 -4.50 -3.93
CA ALA A 12 -6.74 -3.29 -4.20
C ALA A 12 -5.60 -3.11 -3.21
N LEU A 13 -5.85 -3.39 -1.93
CA LEU A 13 -4.83 -3.32 -0.89
C LEU A 13 -3.70 -4.33 -1.17
N THR A 14 -4.05 -5.56 -1.53
CA THR A 14 -3.06 -6.59 -1.85
C THR A 14 -2.19 -6.17 -3.02
N VAL A 15 -2.79 -5.65 -4.09
CA VAL A 15 -2.06 -5.21 -5.29
C VAL A 15 -1.14 -4.03 -4.97
N THR A 16 -1.67 -3.01 -4.29
CA THR A 16 -0.88 -1.82 -3.97
C THR A 16 0.23 -2.10 -2.96
N ASP A 17 -0.03 -2.99 -1.99
CA ASP A 17 1.00 -3.42 -1.06
C ASP A 17 2.14 -4.14 -1.77
N ARG A 18 1.81 -5.01 -2.72
CA ARG A 18 2.81 -5.73 -3.51
C ARG A 18 3.64 -4.77 -4.35
N LEU A 19 2.99 -3.80 -4.99
CA LEU A 19 3.68 -2.78 -5.78
C LEU A 19 4.64 -1.97 -4.91
N TRP A 20 4.17 -1.53 -3.75
CA TRP A 20 5.02 -0.79 -2.82
C TRP A 20 6.22 -1.60 -2.36
N ARG A 21 6.02 -2.87 -2.01
CA ARG A 21 7.13 -3.75 -1.61
C ARG A 21 8.14 -3.94 -2.74
N THR A 22 7.66 -4.08 -3.96
CA THR A 22 8.52 -4.21 -5.15
C THR A 22 9.36 -2.95 -5.33
N GLU A 23 8.76 -1.78 -5.23
CA GLU A 23 9.48 -0.51 -5.37
C GLU A 23 10.49 -0.30 -4.23
N MET A 24 10.13 -0.72 -3.01
CA MET A 24 11.06 -0.69 -1.87
C MET A 24 12.28 -1.57 -2.14
N GLN A 25 12.07 -2.79 -2.64
CA GLN A 25 13.17 -3.70 -2.95
C GLN A 25 14.04 -3.15 -4.07
N ARG A 26 13.43 -2.51 -5.06
CA ARG A 26 14.17 -1.89 -6.17
C ARG A 26 15.04 -0.74 -5.69
N ALA A 27 14.55 0.03 -4.72
CA ALA A 27 15.25 1.21 -4.21
C ALA A 27 16.33 0.85 -3.18
N PHE A 28 16.08 -0.12 -2.30
CA PHE A 28 16.92 -0.39 -1.13
C PHE A 28 17.46 -1.82 -1.04
N GLY A 29 17.03 -2.72 -1.92
CA GLY A 29 17.52 -4.10 -1.95
C GLY A 29 16.51 -5.10 -1.36
N PRO A 30 16.90 -6.41 -1.32
CA PRO A 30 15.96 -7.50 -1.01
C PRO A 30 15.26 -7.42 0.33
N ASP A 31 15.89 -6.89 1.37
CA ASP A 31 15.31 -6.81 2.71
C ASP A 31 14.77 -5.42 3.05
N ALA A 32 14.39 -4.66 2.02
CA ALA A 32 14.03 -3.26 2.15
C ALA A 32 12.88 -3.03 3.13
N VAL A 33 11.82 -3.84 3.06
CA VAL A 33 10.65 -3.67 3.94
C VAL A 33 11.03 -3.88 5.40
N LEU A 34 11.90 -4.85 5.67
CA LEU A 34 12.34 -5.14 7.02
C LEU A 34 13.18 -3.98 7.61
N HIS A 35 14.08 -3.41 6.81
CA HIS A 35 15.01 -2.39 7.29
C HIS A 35 14.51 -0.96 7.13
N HIS A 36 13.68 -0.70 6.11
CA HIS A 36 13.26 0.65 5.74
C HIS A 36 11.74 0.87 5.76
N GLY A 37 10.97 -0.19 6.02
CA GLY A 37 9.51 -0.13 5.93
C GLY A 37 8.82 0.64 7.05
N PHE A 38 9.53 1.04 8.08
CA PHE A 38 8.97 1.73 9.24
C PHE A 38 9.44 3.18 9.40
N GLY A 39 10.37 3.63 8.55
CA GLY A 39 10.87 4.99 8.57
C GLY A 39 10.28 5.86 7.47
N THR A 40 10.73 7.11 7.41
CA THR A 40 10.31 8.05 6.38
C THR A 40 10.73 7.60 4.98
N GLU A 41 11.75 6.78 4.89
CA GLU A 41 12.27 6.23 3.62
C GLU A 41 11.22 5.47 2.84
N ARG A 42 10.23 4.84 3.52
CA ARG A 42 9.17 4.07 2.89
C ARG A 42 8.27 4.91 1.98
N GLN A 43 8.29 6.22 2.16
CA GLN A 43 7.43 7.12 1.42
C GLN A 43 7.98 7.47 0.03
N GLY A 44 9.29 7.40 -0.14
CA GLY A 44 9.93 7.82 -1.36
C GLY A 44 9.94 9.34 -1.55
N LYS A 45 10.81 9.80 -2.45
CA LYS A 45 10.87 11.21 -2.79
C LYS A 45 9.75 11.56 -3.77
N PRO A 46 9.21 12.81 -3.74
CA PRO A 46 8.19 13.23 -4.69
C PRO A 46 8.62 12.96 -6.14
N GLY A 47 7.69 12.45 -6.92
CA GLY A 47 7.93 12.15 -8.33
C GLY A 47 8.56 10.79 -8.63
N THR A 48 8.87 9.99 -7.61
CA THR A 48 9.45 8.66 -7.81
C THR A 48 8.37 7.59 -7.89
N SER A 49 8.72 6.43 -8.48
CA SER A 49 7.84 5.26 -8.51
C SER A 49 7.49 4.78 -7.11
N LEU A 50 8.46 4.84 -6.19
CA LEU A 50 8.22 4.47 -4.80
C LEU A 50 7.16 5.36 -4.16
N ARG A 51 7.25 6.67 -4.38
CA ARG A 51 6.25 7.61 -3.86
C ARG A 51 4.86 7.32 -4.41
N HIS A 52 4.75 7.05 -5.71
CA HIS A 52 3.51 6.68 -6.35
C HIS A 52 2.90 5.43 -5.72
N ALA A 53 3.71 4.40 -5.54
CA ALA A 53 3.27 3.15 -4.95
C ALA A 53 2.85 3.34 -3.49
N PHE A 54 3.59 4.16 -2.74
CA PHE A 54 3.27 4.49 -1.36
C PHE A 54 1.91 5.18 -1.24
N GLU A 55 1.67 6.19 -2.08
CA GLU A 55 0.40 6.92 -2.07
C GLU A 55 -0.77 6.04 -2.48
N ALA A 56 -0.59 5.20 -3.48
CA ALA A 56 -1.62 4.26 -3.92
C ALA A 56 -1.99 3.27 -2.80
N ARG A 57 -0.98 2.77 -2.09
CA ARG A 57 -1.20 1.88 -0.96
C ARG A 57 -1.99 2.58 0.16
N ASN A 58 -1.62 3.81 0.49
CA ASN A 58 -2.32 4.59 1.52
C ASN A 58 -3.78 4.82 1.15
N ALA A 59 -4.07 5.13 -0.11
CA ALA A 59 -5.43 5.30 -0.59
C ALA A 59 -6.22 3.99 -0.46
N ALA A 60 -5.58 2.86 -0.78
CA ALA A 60 -6.21 1.54 -0.67
C ALA A 60 -6.50 1.18 0.78
N VAL A 61 -5.57 1.48 1.70
CA VAL A 61 -5.78 1.25 3.14
C VAL A 61 -6.95 2.07 3.65
N THR A 62 -7.03 3.34 3.26
CA THR A 62 -8.11 4.23 3.67
C THR A 62 -9.46 3.71 3.17
N ALA A 63 -9.54 3.29 1.91
CA ALA A 63 -10.76 2.76 1.34
C ALA A 63 -11.20 1.47 2.04
N TRP A 64 -10.24 0.58 2.32
CA TRP A 64 -10.51 -0.67 3.01
C TRP A 64 -11.02 -0.46 4.42
N ARG A 65 -10.41 0.46 5.17
CA ARG A 65 -10.86 0.81 6.53
C ARG A 65 -12.27 1.37 6.51
N ARG A 66 -12.60 2.20 5.52
CA ARG A 66 -13.93 2.78 5.37
C ARG A 66 -14.98 1.70 5.12
N GLU A 67 -14.69 0.75 4.25
CA GLU A 67 -15.62 -0.34 3.96
C GLU A 67 -15.81 -1.25 5.18
N ARG A 68 -14.77 -1.54 5.92
CA ARG A 68 -14.87 -2.32 7.15
C ARG A 68 -15.80 -1.68 8.17
N ARG A 69 -15.71 -0.35 8.35
CA ARG A 69 -16.57 0.36 9.28
C ARG A 69 -18.02 0.30 8.87
N ARG A 70 -18.31 0.30 7.58
CA ARG A 70 -19.69 0.24 7.08
C ARG A 70 -20.35 -1.10 7.35
N ILE A 71 -19.58 -2.16 7.42
CA ILE A 71 -20.08 -3.51 7.64
C ILE A 71 -20.28 -3.80 9.13
N VAL A 72 -19.47 -3.23 9.97
CA VAL A 72 -19.55 -3.36 11.41
C VAL A 72 -20.54 -2.34 12.00
#